data_c35925aebac21c35b2e74a1c561513aa
#
_entry.id   c35925aebac21c35b2e74a1c561513aa
#
_cell.length_a   1.000
_cell.length_b   1.000
_cell.length_c   1.000
_cell.angle_alpha   90.00
_cell.angle_beta   90.00
_cell.angle_gamma   90.00
#
_symmetry.space_group_name_H-M   'P 1'
#
loop_
_entity.id
_entity.type
_entity.pdbx_description
1 polymer ?
#
loop_
_entity_poly.entity_id
_entity_poly.type
_entity_poly.pdbx_seq_one_letter_code
_entity_poly.pdbx_strand_id
1 'polypeptide(L)'
;MIDLIKKQTARGIFLSLFFICLSLWGAYASAQWQAVSKVGLSQTPPLLLNNLAGTPVDINAFKGKVVIVNFWASWCEPCREEFTELTYLQDKYGAKGLKVFAVNLAEMKPRITQFLKGNGIPENAIEILQDRNSIIYKTWKARGIPTTFLINKRGKIDGVWIGAIDNADSEEVSGKIETLLRQ
;
A
#
# COMPACT_ATOMS: atom_id res chain seq x y z
N MET A 1 51.82 15.51 32.98
CA MET A 1 51.22 16.32 31.87
C MET A 1 50.75 15.47 30.70
N ILE A 2 51.36 14.34 30.39
CA ILE A 2 51.01 13.46 29.24
C ILE A 2 49.73 12.65 29.49
N ASP A 3 49.39 12.27 30.73
CA ASP A 3 48.22 11.46 31.06
C ASP A 3 46.87 12.25 31.00
N LEU A 4 46.91 13.55 31.17
CA LEU A 4 45.72 14.40 31.07
C LEU A 4 45.27 14.59 29.61
N ILE A 5 46.21 14.59 28.67
CA ILE A 5 45.94 14.76 27.25
C ILE A 5 45.29 13.47 26.66
N LYS A 6 45.75 12.28 27.10
CA LYS A 6 45.16 10.98 26.68
C LYS A 6 43.72 10.78 27.15
N LYS A 7 43.35 11.29 28.34
CA LYS A 7 41.95 11.18 28.84
C LYS A 7 40.98 12.10 28.12
N GLN A 8 41.43 13.24 27.61
CA GLN A 8 40.54 14.16 26.86
C GLN A 8 40.27 13.67 25.44
N THR A 9 41.28 13.09 24.76
CA THR A 9 41.08 12.57 23.39
C THR A 9 40.16 11.35 23.35
N ALA A 10 40.24 10.45 24.35
CA ALA A 10 39.34 9.29 24.44
C ALA A 10 37.86 9.69 24.67
N ARG A 11 37.60 10.73 25.49
CA ARG A 11 36.24 11.23 25.73
C ARG A 11 35.64 11.94 24.50
N GLY A 12 36.46 12.67 23.73
CA GLY A 12 36.02 13.33 22.50
C GLY A 12 35.65 12.35 21.39
N ILE A 13 36.42 11.26 21.26
CA ILE A 13 36.16 10.23 20.24
C ILE A 13 34.91 9.41 20.59
N PHE A 14 34.64 9.10 21.85
CA PHE A 14 33.46 8.39 22.29
C PHE A 14 32.19 9.23 22.09
N LEU A 15 32.21 10.53 22.34
CA LEU A 15 31.09 11.43 22.12
C LEU A 15 30.80 11.63 20.63
N SER A 16 31.82 11.73 19.78
CA SER A 16 31.60 11.88 18.32
C SER A 16 31.06 10.60 17.67
N LEU A 17 31.49 9.41 18.10
CA LEU A 17 30.97 8.14 17.63
C LEU A 17 29.51 7.90 18.07
N PHE A 18 29.14 8.37 19.27
CA PHE A 18 27.75 8.28 19.75
C PHE A 18 26.81 9.18 18.97
N PHE A 19 27.23 10.38 18.57
CA PHE A 19 26.45 11.28 17.72
C PHE A 19 26.34 10.78 16.27
N ILE A 20 27.36 10.10 15.73
CA ILE A 20 27.31 9.51 14.39
C ILE A 20 26.37 8.30 14.36
N CYS A 21 26.31 7.47 15.41
CA CYS A 21 25.34 6.38 15.49
C CYS A 21 23.88 6.87 15.60
N LEU A 22 23.62 7.99 16.27
CA LEU A 22 22.27 8.56 16.38
C LEU A 22 21.78 9.15 15.04
N SER A 23 22.68 9.60 14.17
CA SER A 23 22.31 10.15 12.86
C SER A 23 22.04 9.07 11.79
N LEU A 24 22.46 7.82 12.01
CA LEU A 24 22.20 6.71 11.10
C LEU A 24 20.89 5.96 11.39
N TRP A 25 20.23 6.25 12.51
CA TRP A 25 18.96 5.59 12.89
C TRP A 25 17.71 6.29 12.32
N GLY A 26 17.89 7.32 11.52
CA GLY A 26 16.80 8.21 11.05
C GLY A 26 16.24 7.96 9.64
N ALA A 27 16.55 6.85 8.96
CA ALA A 27 16.12 6.64 7.59
C ALA A 27 15.41 5.30 7.35
N TYR A 28 14.62 4.81 8.30
CA TYR A 28 13.55 3.90 7.94
C TYR A 28 12.44 4.76 7.34
N ALA A 29 12.32 4.73 6.02
CA ALA A 29 11.18 5.33 5.33
C ALA A 29 9.93 4.57 5.81
N SER A 30 9.26 5.09 6.85
CA SER A 30 7.96 4.59 7.26
C SER A 30 7.00 4.73 6.09
N ALA A 31 6.26 3.69 5.79
CA ALA A 31 5.17 3.77 4.85
C ALA A 31 4.17 4.80 5.38
N GLN A 32 3.73 5.74 4.52
CA GLN A 32 2.80 6.79 4.90
C GLN A 32 2.06 7.33 3.67
N TRP A 33 0.91 7.97 3.89
CA TRP A 33 0.17 8.61 2.83
C TRP A 33 0.97 9.71 2.14
N GLN A 34 1.10 9.61 0.83
CA GLN A 34 1.74 10.61 0.01
C GLN A 34 0.72 11.38 -0.82
N ALA A 35 1.01 12.66 -1.05
CA ALA A 35 0.19 13.45 -1.96
C ALA A 35 0.27 12.89 -3.39
N VAL A 36 -0.85 12.91 -4.10
CA VAL A 36 -0.99 12.41 -5.48
C VAL A 36 0.00 13.06 -6.44
N SER A 37 0.35 14.33 -6.20
CA SER A 37 1.36 15.07 -6.97
C SER A 37 2.75 14.43 -6.93
N LYS A 38 3.11 13.71 -5.85
CA LYS A 38 4.41 13.02 -5.74
C LYS A 38 4.54 11.84 -6.70
N VAL A 39 3.42 11.21 -7.08
CA VAL A 39 3.42 10.15 -8.10
C VAL A 39 3.19 10.71 -9.51
N GLY A 40 3.04 12.04 -9.65
CA GLY A 40 2.91 12.70 -10.95
C GLY A 40 1.58 12.45 -11.67
N LEU A 41 0.51 12.19 -10.91
CA LEU A 41 -0.85 12.08 -11.42
C LEU A 41 -1.59 13.40 -11.21
N SER A 42 -2.32 13.86 -12.24
CA SER A 42 -3.21 15.03 -12.18
C SER A 42 -4.68 14.65 -12.05
N GLN A 43 -5.02 13.41 -12.39
CA GLN A 43 -6.36 12.84 -12.33
C GLN A 43 -6.27 11.34 -12.08
N THR A 44 -7.39 10.72 -11.67
CA THR A 44 -7.49 9.27 -11.53
C THR A 44 -7.46 8.62 -12.92
N PRO A 45 -6.46 7.77 -13.22
CA PRO A 45 -6.42 7.08 -14.50
C PRO A 45 -7.56 6.08 -14.62
N PRO A 46 -7.96 5.67 -15.84
CA PRO A 46 -8.93 4.61 -16.03
C PRO A 46 -8.43 3.29 -15.42
N LEU A 47 -9.37 2.50 -14.91
CA LEU A 47 -9.16 1.11 -14.51
C LEU A 47 -10.34 0.29 -15.03
N LEU A 48 -10.06 -0.53 -16.02
CA LEU A 48 -10.98 -1.52 -16.56
C LEU A 48 -10.22 -2.84 -16.69
N LEU A 49 -10.52 -3.79 -15.84
CA LEU A 49 -9.86 -5.10 -15.77
C LEU A 49 -10.89 -6.20 -15.54
N ASN A 50 -10.55 -7.43 -15.91
CA ASN A 50 -11.36 -8.58 -15.54
C ASN A 50 -11.02 -9.06 -14.13
N ASN A 51 -12.05 -9.46 -13.38
CA ASN A 51 -11.88 -10.19 -12.13
C ASN A 51 -11.51 -11.67 -12.38
N LEU A 52 -11.35 -12.46 -11.32
CA LEU A 52 -11.02 -13.90 -11.44
C LEU A 52 -12.13 -14.73 -12.11
N ALA A 53 -13.37 -14.27 -12.10
CA ALA A 53 -14.47 -14.90 -12.82
C ALA A 53 -14.51 -14.55 -14.33
N GLY A 54 -13.66 -13.61 -14.78
CA GLY A 54 -13.62 -13.11 -16.14
C GLY A 54 -14.60 -11.96 -16.39
N THR A 55 -15.28 -11.46 -15.35
CA THR A 55 -16.21 -10.33 -15.46
C THR A 55 -15.44 -9.02 -15.50
N PRO A 56 -15.72 -8.12 -16.48
CA PRO A 56 -15.10 -6.81 -16.53
C PRO A 56 -15.58 -5.92 -15.37
N VAL A 57 -14.64 -5.25 -14.74
CA VAL A 57 -14.84 -4.30 -13.64
C VAL A 57 -14.28 -2.96 -14.05
N ASP A 58 -15.14 -1.94 -14.13
CA ASP A 58 -14.77 -0.54 -14.36
C ASP A 58 -14.86 0.23 -13.04
N ILE A 59 -13.78 0.92 -12.66
CA ILE A 59 -13.76 1.73 -11.44
C ILE A 59 -14.82 2.84 -11.45
N ASN A 60 -15.21 3.33 -12.62
CA ASN A 60 -16.23 4.37 -12.74
C ASN A 60 -17.62 3.94 -12.25
N ALA A 61 -17.89 2.63 -12.23
CA ALA A 61 -19.12 2.08 -11.68
C ALA A 61 -19.21 2.20 -10.15
N PHE A 62 -18.10 2.59 -9.49
CA PHE A 62 -18.00 2.71 -8.04
C PHE A 62 -17.98 4.17 -7.54
N LYS A 63 -18.36 5.14 -8.40
CA LYS A 63 -18.62 6.51 -7.95
C LYS A 63 -19.69 6.50 -6.86
N GLY A 64 -19.49 7.32 -5.82
CA GLY A 64 -20.30 7.29 -4.60
C GLY A 64 -19.75 6.38 -3.51
N LYS A 65 -18.76 5.53 -3.82
CA LYS A 65 -18.03 4.71 -2.84
C LYS A 65 -16.60 5.24 -2.63
N VAL A 66 -16.05 4.96 -1.46
CA VAL A 66 -14.60 5.05 -1.24
C VAL A 66 -13.97 3.78 -1.81
N VAL A 67 -12.90 3.91 -2.58
CA VAL A 67 -12.28 2.76 -3.25
C VAL A 67 -10.80 2.68 -2.88
N ILE A 68 -10.34 1.49 -2.52
CA ILE A 68 -8.94 1.12 -2.44
C ILE A 68 -8.57 0.38 -3.73
N VAL A 69 -7.47 0.80 -4.36
CA VAL A 69 -6.80 0.06 -5.44
C VAL A 69 -5.40 -0.27 -4.98
N ASN A 70 -5.16 -1.54 -4.69
CA ASN A 70 -3.88 -2.06 -4.24
C ASN A 70 -3.22 -2.88 -5.36
N PHE A 71 -1.99 -2.56 -5.71
CA PHE A 71 -1.18 -3.31 -6.69
C PHE A 71 -0.27 -4.30 -5.97
N TRP A 72 -0.37 -5.58 -6.35
CA TRP A 72 0.31 -6.68 -5.67
C TRP A 72 0.69 -7.84 -6.60
N ALA A 73 1.49 -8.78 -6.07
CA ALA A 73 1.76 -10.06 -6.72
C ALA A 73 2.00 -11.16 -5.67
N SER A 74 1.74 -12.42 -6.02
CA SER A 74 1.90 -13.54 -5.08
C SER A 74 3.34 -13.84 -4.67
N TRP A 75 4.32 -13.39 -5.45
CA TRP A 75 5.76 -13.50 -5.17
C TRP A 75 6.33 -12.35 -4.33
N CYS A 76 5.53 -11.33 -4.08
CA CYS A 76 5.90 -10.16 -3.28
C CYS A 76 5.60 -10.45 -1.80
N GLU A 77 6.63 -10.67 -0.98
CA GLU A 77 6.44 -11.03 0.43
C GLU A 77 5.67 -9.98 1.23
N PRO A 78 6.04 -8.66 1.19
CA PRO A 78 5.27 -7.65 1.92
C PRO A 78 3.82 -7.52 1.42
N CYS A 79 3.54 -7.82 0.14
CA CYS A 79 2.17 -7.85 -0.36
C CYS A 79 1.35 -8.98 0.24
N ARG A 80 1.98 -10.11 0.54
CA ARG A 80 1.32 -11.27 1.17
C ARG A 80 0.93 -10.97 2.60
N GLU A 81 1.80 -10.28 3.33
CA GLU A 81 1.58 -9.89 4.72
C GLU A 81 0.41 -8.90 4.85
N GLU A 82 0.31 -7.89 3.95
CA GLU A 82 -0.77 -6.89 4.00
C GLU A 82 -2.16 -7.43 3.60
N PHE A 83 -2.24 -8.62 2.97
CA PHE A 83 -3.52 -9.15 2.48
C PHE A 83 -4.56 -9.32 3.59
N THR A 84 -4.11 -9.68 4.80
CA THR A 84 -4.96 -9.76 5.99
C THR A 84 -5.59 -8.42 6.32
N GLU A 85 -4.79 -7.34 6.24
CA GLU A 85 -5.27 -5.98 6.51
C GLU A 85 -6.28 -5.53 5.44
N LEU A 86 -5.99 -5.78 4.15
CA LEU A 86 -6.93 -5.44 3.07
C LEU A 86 -8.28 -6.15 3.20
N THR A 87 -8.27 -7.43 3.60
CA THR A 87 -9.50 -8.18 3.85
C THR A 87 -10.25 -7.67 5.07
N TYR A 88 -9.54 -7.34 6.15
CA TYR A 88 -10.11 -6.71 7.34
C TYR A 88 -10.77 -5.36 7.02
N LEU A 89 -10.12 -4.50 6.23
CA LEU A 89 -10.68 -3.21 5.82
C LEU A 89 -11.96 -3.38 5.00
N GLN A 90 -11.97 -4.34 4.06
CA GLN A 90 -13.17 -4.65 3.28
C GLN A 90 -14.32 -5.14 4.16
N ASP A 91 -14.04 -6.03 5.11
CA ASP A 91 -15.05 -6.55 6.04
C ASP A 91 -15.62 -5.44 6.93
N LYS A 92 -14.75 -4.65 7.56
CA LYS A 92 -15.11 -3.58 8.49
C LYS A 92 -15.89 -2.43 7.86
N TYR A 93 -15.53 -2.05 6.64
CA TYR A 93 -16.03 -0.84 5.98
C TYR A 93 -16.85 -1.09 4.72
N GLY A 94 -16.92 -2.32 4.21
CA GLY A 94 -17.63 -2.64 2.97
C GLY A 94 -19.11 -2.25 3.02
N ALA A 95 -19.81 -2.60 4.10
CA ALA A 95 -21.20 -2.21 4.32
C ALA A 95 -21.40 -0.69 4.48
N LYS A 96 -20.33 0.06 4.84
CA LYS A 96 -20.32 1.51 4.99
C LYS A 96 -19.96 2.25 3.70
N GLY A 97 -19.67 1.51 2.60
CA GLY A 97 -19.40 2.09 1.29
C GLY A 97 -17.94 2.06 0.85
N LEU A 98 -17.07 1.25 1.49
CA LEU A 98 -15.75 0.94 0.98
C LEU A 98 -15.81 -0.20 -0.06
N LYS A 99 -14.97 -0.12 -1.09
CA LYS A 99 -14.66 -1.23 -2.00
C LYS A 99 -13.16 -1.38 -2.13
N VAL A 100 -12.66 -2.60 -1.93
CA VAL A 100 -11.24 -2.95 -2.10
C VAL A 100 -11.05 -3.74 -3.38
N PHE A 101 -10.16 -3.26 -4.24
CA PHE A 101 -9.65 -3.95 -5.42
C PHE A 101 -8.19 -4.31 -5.22
N ALA A 102 -7.87 -5.58 -5.23
CA ALA A 102 -6.50 -6.06 -5.27
C ALA A 102 -6.10 -6.38 -6.72
N VAL A 103 -5.34 -5.49 -7.35
CA VAL A 103 -4.90 -5.60 -8.74
C VAL A 103 -3.63 -6.42 -8.81
N ASN A 104 -3.75 -7.63 -9.32
CA ASN A 104 -2.63 -8.56 -9.45
C ASN A 104 -1.84 -8.29 -10.73
N LEU A 105 -0.50 -8.27 -10.59
CA LEU A 105 0.42 -7.95 -11.68
C LEU A 105 0.95 -9.20 -12.36
N ALA A 106 0.73 -9.30 -13.69
CA ALA A 106 1.39 -10.21 -14.61
C ALA A 106 1.30 -11.70 -14.25
N GLU A 107 0.34 -12.11 -13.40
CA GLU A 107 0.15 -13.51 -13.03
C GLU A 107 -1.12 -14.09 -13.66
N MET A 108 -1.07 -15.39 -13.94
CA MET A 108 -2.21 -16.16 -14.42
C MET A 108 -3.12 -16.57 -13.24
N LYS A 109 -4.43 -16.67 -13.50
CA LYS A 109 -5.42 -17.07 -12.48
C LYS A 109 -5.01 -18.27 -11.62
N PRO A 110 -4.46 -19.39 -12.15
CA PRO A 110 -4.08 -20.53 -11.33
C PRO A 110 -3.06 -20.16 -10.22
N ARG A 111 -2.11 -19.26 -10.53
CA ARG A 111 -1.12 -18.81 -9.56
C ARG A 111 -1.76 -17.99 -8.44
N ILE A 112 -2.65 -17.07 -8.80
CA ILE A 112 -3.43 -16.25 -7.86
C ILE A 112 -4.28 -17.15 -6.97
N THR A 113 -5.04 -18.06 -7.54
CA THR A 113 -5.90 -19.01 -6.79
C THR A 113 -5.08 -19.89 -5.86
N GLN A 114 -3.90 -20.37 -6.29
CA GLN A 114 -2.99 -21.14 -5.45
C GLN A 114 -2.53 -20.32 -4.23
N PHE A 115 -2.18 -19.05 -4.45
CA PHE A 115 -1.83 -18.14 -3.35
C PHE A 115 -2.97 -17.96 -2.36
N LEU A 116 -4.18 -17.63 -2.83
CA LEU A 116 -5.35 -17.44 -1.97
C LEU A 116 -5.65 -18.69 -1.13
N LYS A 117 -5.69 -19.86 -1.76
CA LYS A 117 -5.92 -21.14 -1.08
C LYS A 117 -4.82 -21.47 -0.06
N GLY A 118 -3.56 -21.28 -0.45
CA GLY A 118 -2.42 -21.56 0.42
C GLY A 118 -2.35 -20.67 1.68
N ASN A 119 -3.01 -19.52 1.65
CA ASN A 119 -3.09 -18.59 2.77
C ASN A 119 -4.48 -18.55 3.45
N GLY A 120 -5.39 -19.45 3.07
CA GLY A 120 -6.73 -19.52 3.67
C GLY A 120 -7.62 -18.30 3.36
N ILE A 121 -7.33 -17.57 2.28
CA ILE A 121 -8.07 -16.36 1.89
C ILE A 121 -9.22 -16.78 0.96
N PRO A 122 -10.48 -16.51 1.32
CA PRO A 122 -11.61 -16.77 0.42
C PRO A 122 -11.51 -15.91 -0.85
N GLU A 123 -11.81 -16.50 -2.02
CA GLU A 123 -11.74 -15.77 -3.30
C GLU A 123 -12.67 -14.54 -3.37
N ASN A 124 -13.70 -14.50 -2.52
CA ASN A 124 -14.67 -13.40 -2.42
C ASN A 124 -14.39 -12.43 -1.26
N ALA A 125 -13.31 -12.60 -0.50
CA ALA A 125 -12.98 -11.71 0.61
C ALA A 125 -12.76 -10.27 0.14
N ILE A 126 -12.04 -10.11 -0.97
CA ILE A 126 -11.86 -8.84 -1.69
C ILE A 126 -11.94 -9.10 -3.20
N GLU A 127 -12.18 -8.05 -4.00
CA GLU A 127 -12.24 -8.19 -5.46
C GLU A 127 -10.83 -8.24 -6.06
N ILE A 128 -10.45 -9.37 -6.62
CA ILE A 128 -9.16 -9.55 -7.31
C ILE A 128 -9.32 -9.22 -8.79
N LEU A 129 -8.51 -8.27 -9.29
CA LEU A 129 -8.47 -7.87 -10.69
C LEU A 129 -7.13 -8.30 -11.31
N GLN A 130 -7.14 -8.65 -12.61
CA GLN A 130 -5.96 -9.16 -13.32
C GLN A 130 -5.38 -8.13 -14.30
N ASP A 131 -4.25 -7.52 -13.96
CA ASP A 131 -3.45 -6.67 -14.88
C ASP A 131 -2.32 -7.50 -15.52
N ARG A 132 -2.69 -8.43 -16.43
CA ARG A 132 -1.79 -9.44 -17.02
C ARG A 132 -0.54 -8.88 -17.71
N ASN A 133 -0.63 -7.70 -18.25
CA ASN A 133 0.44 -7.03 -19.00
C ASN A 133 0.97 -5.78 -18.30
N SER A 134 0.54 -5.55 -17.05
CA SER A 134 0.95 -4.42 -16.22
C SER A 134 0.70 -3.05 -16.86
N ILE A 135 -0.33 -2.94 -17.71
CA ILE A 135 -0.70 -1.68 -18.37
C ILE A 135 -1.33 -0.72 -17.35
N ILE A 136 -2.25 -1.22 -16.53
CA ILE A 136 -2.91 -0.39 -15.51
C ILE A 136 -1.89 0.06 -14.46
N TYR A 137 -1.03 -0.84 -13.99
CA TYR A 137 0.07 -0.51 -13.08
C TYR A 137 0.92 0.66 -13.60
N LYS A 138 1.35 0.59 -14.86
CA LYS A 138 2.15 1.65 -15.51
C LYS A 138 1.36 2.96 -15.67
N THR A 139 0.10 2.86 -16.08
CA THR A 139 -0.79 4.02 -16.28
C THR A 139 -1.06 4.73 -14.95
N TRP A 140 -1.16 4.00 -13.86
CA TRP A 140 -1.31 4.52 -12.50
C TRP A 140 0.01 5.00 -11.90
N LYS A 141 1.12 4.91 -12.66
CA LYS A 141 2.46 5.33 -12.24
C LYS A 141 2.90 4.74 -10.90
N ALA A 142 2.41 3.57 -10.56
CA ALA A 142 2.92 2.81 -9.43
C ALA A 142 4.38 2.41 -9.70
N ARG A 143 5.28 2.61 -8.74
CA ARG A 143 6.74 2.42 -8.91
C ARG A 143 7.30 1.23 -8.14
N GLY A 144 6.45 0.50 -7.46
CA GLY A 144 6.77 -0.67 -6.66
C GLY A 144 5.50 -1.35 -6.20
N ILE A 145 5.65 -2.51 -5.60
CA ILE A 145 4.56 -3.23 -4.92
C ILE A 145 5.00 -3.60 -3.50
N PRO A 146 4.07 -3.52 -2.53
CA PRO A 146 2.70 -3.05 -2.72
C PRO A 146 2.62 -1.52 -2.87
N THR A 147 1.64 -1.06 -3.62
CA THR A 147 1.25 0.37 -3.70
C THR A 147 -0.27 0.45 -3.65
N THR A 148 -0.79 1.25 -2.72
CA THR A 148 -2.21 1.40 -2.47
C THR A 148 -2.67 2.82 -2.78
N PHE A 149 -3.67 2.95 -3.64
CA PHE A 149 -4.35 4.21 -3.94
C PHE A 149 -5.68 4.26 -3.22
N LEU A 150 -5.95 5.37 -2.54
CA LEU A 150 -7.24 5.66 -1.91
C LEU A 150 -8.00 6.68 -2.76
N ILE A 151 -9.24 6.33 -3.14
CA ILE A 151 -10.08 7.10 -4.04
C ILE A 151 -11.34 7.50 -3.30
N ASN A 152 -11.67 8.79 -3.34
CA ASN A 152 -12.85 9.33 -2.68
C ASN A 152 -14.14 9.08 -3.47
N LYS A 153 -15.30 9.40 -2.89
CA LYS A 153 -16.63 9.18 -3.49
C LYS A 153 -16.83 9.89 -4.83
N ARG A 154 -16.04 10.95 -5.12
CA ARG A 154 -16.06 11.65 -6.41
C ARG A 154 -15.24 10.95 -7.50
N GLY A 155 -14.61 9.82 -7.18
CA GLY A 155 -13.73 9.08 -8.08
C GLY A 155 -12.35 9.73 -8.25
N LYS A 156 -11.92 10.59 -7.32
CA LYS A 156 -10.58 11.22 -7.34
C LYS A 156 -9.65 10.53 -6.35
N ILE A 157 -8.40 10.31 -6.76
CA ILE A 157 -7.36 9.83 -5.85
C ILE A 157 -7.16 10.87 -4.74
N ASP A 158 -7.27 10.43 -3.50
CA ASP A 158 -7.10 11.26 -2.30
C ASP A 158 -5.71 11.06 -1.67
N GLY A 159 -5.10 9.90 -1.86
CA GLY A 159 -3.77 9.59 -1.37
C GLY A 159 -3.20 8.32 -1.97
N VAL A 160 -1.89 8.18 -1.82
CA VAL A 160 -1.12 7.01 -2.26
C VAL A 160 -0.28 6.52 -1.09
N TRP A 161 -0.36 5.24 -0.79
CA TRP A 161 0.47 4.55 0.20
C TRP A 161 1.48 3.68 -0.53
N ILE A 162 2.76 3.84 -0.23
CA ILE A 162 3.84 3.07 -0.83
C ILE A 162 4.47 2.18 0.23
N GLY A 163 4.49 0.88 -0.03
CA GLY A 163 4.87 -0.15 0.93
C GLY A 163 3.65 -0.88 1.49
N ALA A 164 3.90 -1.92 2.27
CA ALA A 164 2.83 -2.69 2.91
C ALA A 164 2.11 -1.86 3.97
N ILE A 165 0.81 -2.09 4.11
CA ILE A 165 0.00 -1.60 5.22
C ILE A 165 0.03 -2.70 6.27
N ASP A 166 0.68 -2.44 7.39
CA ASP A 166 0.76 -3.36 8.52
C ASP A 166 -0.17 -2.95 9.68
N ASN A 167 -0.13 -3.72 10.78
CA ASN A 167 -0.95 -3.43 11.95
C ASN A 167 -0.64 -2.08 12.61
N ALA A 168 0.60 -1.56 12.48
CA ALA A 168 0.98 -0.27 13.02
C ALA A 168 0.38 0.88 12.19
N ASP A 169 0.21 0.66 10.90
CA ASP A 169 -0.36 1.62 9.94
C ASP A 169 -1.90 1.60 9.93
N SER A 170 -2.50 0.54 10.45
CA SER A 170 -3.95 0.26 10.37
C SER A 170 -4.82 1.40 10.92
N GLU A 171 -4.39 2.07 12.00
CA GLU A 171 -5.12 3.20 12.58
C GLU A 171 -5.12 4.42 11.64
N GLU A 172 -3.98 4.76 11.04
CA GLU A 172 -3.86 5.87 10.09
C GLU A 172 -4.71 5.61 8.84
N VAL A 173 -4.61 4.41 8.27
CA VAL A 173 -5.37 4.01 7.09
C VAL A 173 -6.86 3.99 7.37
N SER A 174 -7.30 3.41 8.49
CA SER A 174 -8.69 3.40 8.92
C SER A 174 -9.23 4.81 9.13
N GLY A 175 -8.50 5.70 9.79
CA GLY A 175 -8.89 7.10 10.02
C GLY A 175 -9.08 7.87 8.71
N LYS A 176 -8.23 7.64 7.72
CA LYS A 176 -8.35 8.23 6.39
C LYS A 176 -9.59 7.71 5.66
N ILE A 177 -9.84 6.40 5.68
CA ILE A 177 -11.04 5.78 5.11
C ILE A 177 -12.30 6.36 5.75
N GLU A 178 -12.37 6.40 7.09
CA GLU A 178 -13.52 6.94 7.82
C GLU A 178 -13.79 8.40 7.48
N THR A 179 -12.74 9.20 7.31
CA THR A 179 -12.88 10.61 6.90
C THR A 179 -13.55 10.72 5.52
N LEU A 180 -13.16 9.88 4.56
CA LEU A 180 -13.75 9.89 3.23
C LEU A 180 -15.16 9.29 3.19
N LEU A 181 -15.46 8.32 4.07
CA LEU A 181 -16.80 7.74 4.18
C LEU A 181 -17.82 8.74 4.73
N ARG A 182 -17.40 9.73 5.52
CA ARG A 182 -18.25 10.80 6.06
C ARG A 182 -18.53 11.95 5.08
N GLN A 183 -17.74 12.10 4.02
CA GLN A 183 -17.94 13.10 2.95
C GLN A 183 -19.07 12.69 2.01
#